data_5c35225c3a63365f3f6b95816e5d3fe6
#
_entry.id   5c35225c3a63365f3f6b95816e5d3fe6
#
_cell.length_a   1.000
_cell.length_b   1.000
_cell.length_c   1.000
_cell.angle_alpha   90.00
_cell.angle_beta   90.00
_cell.angle_gamma   90.00
#
_symmetry.space_group_name_H-M   'P 1'
#
loop_
_entity.id
_entity.type
_entity.pdbx_description
1 polymer ?
#
loop_
_entity_poly.entity_id
_entity_poly.type
_entity_poly.pdbx_seq_one_letter_code
_entity_poly.pdbx_strand_id
1 'polypeptide(L)'
;MTLFALTCGRLTGDLGRLMEGGEGRADLPIPAYLVEHPKGTVLFDTGLHRDCQTDPAARVGARIAGLFSFAFRPGEEISARLEAIDRDPAKIDVIINSHFHFDHVGGNALIPNAVMVVQKREWEAGMDPDISVGHGYNRADFDLGHKVIQIDGEHDLFGDGSVVCLPTYGHTPGHQSLRVRLPSGDVVLAADACYFCRTLRERRLPQRVYDRQAMFDSLDRLARLEADGARIFFGHDGDFWKRVPQAPEAIT
;
A
#
# COMPACT_ATOMS: atom_id res chain seq x y z
N MET A 1 -13.55 -10.46 12.85
CA MET A 1 -12.68 -9.63 12.01
C MET A 1 -12.31 -10.44 10.79
N THR A 2 -12.39 -9.83 9.60
CA THR A 2 -12.14 -10.49 8.31
C THR A 2 -11.19 -9.61 7.50
N LEU A 3 -10.27 -10.20 6.77
CA LEU A 3 -9.32 -9.53 5.88
C LEU A 3 -9.54 -10.03 4.46
N PHE A 4 -9.69 -9.11 3.50
CA PHE A 4 -9.79 -9.40 2.08
C PHE A 4 -8.66 -8.72 1.31
N ALA A 5 -8.11 -9.43 0.33
CA ALA A 5 -7.18 -8.85 -0.63
C ALA A 5 -7.90 -8.50 -1.92
N LEU A 6 -7.58 -7.32 -2.47
CA LEU A 6 -8.14 -6.77 -3.70
C LEU A 6 -6.99 -6.43 -4.64
N THR A 7 -7.06 -6.86 -5.89
CA THR A 7 -6.07 -6.49 -6.92
C THR A 7 -6.58 -5.26 -7.68
N CYS A 8 -5.95 -4.11 -7.48
CA CYS A 8 -6.33 -2.84 -8.09
C CYS A 8 -5.43 -2.48 -9.28
N GLY A 9 -5.31 -3.42 -10.23
CA GLY A 9 -4.42 -3.34 -11.38
C GLY A 9 -3.08 -4.04 -11.17
N ARG A 10 -2.26 -4.00 -12.23
CA ARG A 10 -0.89 -4.55 -12.24
C ARG A 10 0.04 -3.64 -13.00
N LEU A 11 1.27 -3.59 -12.57
CA LEU A 11 2.37 -2.97 -13.29
C LEU A 11 3.38 -4.03 -13.71
N THR A 12 4.17 -3.73 -14.74
CA THR A 12 5.37 -4.51 -15.07
C THR A 12 6.54 -3.55 -15.17
N GLY A 13 7.57 -3.78 -14.38
CA GLY A 13 8.74 -2.90 -14.29
C GLY A 13 10.07 -3.66 -14.39
N ASP A 14 11.17 -2.91 -14.51
CA ASP A 14 12.53 -3.46 -14.46
C ASP A 14 12.85 -3.93 -13.04
N LEU A 15 13.19 -5.23 -12.90
CA LEU A 15 13.46 -5.81 -11.58
C LEU A 15 14.71 -5.20 -10.93
N GLY A 16 15.71 -4.80 -11.71
CA GLY A 16 16.93 -4.19 -11.17
C GLY A 16 16.68 -2.84 -10.50
N ARG A 17 15.64 -2.11 -10.91
CA ARG A 17 15.21 -0.87 -10.24
C ARG A 17 14.49 -1.12 -8.92
N LEU A 18 13.77 -2.22 -8.85
CA LEU A 18 12.90 -2.59 -7.72
C LEU A 18 13.63 -3.43 -6.67
N MET A 19 14.75 -4.04 -7.07
CA MET A 19 15.61 -4.84 -6.21
C MET A 19 17.02 -4.85 -6.79
N GLU A 20 18.00 -4.31 -6.08
CA GLU A 20 19.39 -4.23 -6.51
C GLU A 20 19.93 -5.57 -7.02
N GLY A 21 20.59 -5.55 -8.19
CA GLY A 21 21.10 -6.75 -8.85
C GLY A 21 20.00 -7.70 -9.38
N GLY A 22 18.75 -7.25 -9.45
CA GLY A 22 17.68 -7.97 -10.15
C GLY A 22 17.87 -7.85 -11.66
N GLU A 23 17.43 -8.88 -12.40
CA GLU A 23 17.49 -8.90 -13.86
C GLU A 23 16.11 -9.22 -14.44
N GLY A 24 15.84 -8.66 -15.62
CA GLY A 24 14.58 -8.86 -16.31
C GLY A 24 13.45 -7.96 -15.79
N ARG A 25 12.21 -8.39 -16.00
CA ARG A 25 11.02 -7.63 -15.61
C ARG A 25 10.23 -8.36 -14.51
N ALA A 26 9.66 -7.58 -13.61
CA ALA A 26 8.80 -8.08 -12.53
C ALA A 26 7.33 -7.79 -12.82
N ASP A 27 6.46 -8.74 -12.51
CA ASP A 27 5.00 -8.56 -12.41
C ASP A 27 4.67 -8.03 -11.02
N LEU A 28 4.05 -6.87 -10.97
CA LEU A 28 3.78 -6.09 -9.77
C LEU A 28 2.27 -5.96 -9.59
N PRO A 29 1.62 -6.85 -8.84
CA PRO A 29 0.24 -6.61 -8.44
C PRO A 29 0.16 -5.33 -7.61
N ILE A 30 -0.95 -4.61 -7.73
CA ILE A 30 -1.25 -3.44 -6.89
C ILE A 30 -2.31 -3.84 -5.87
N PRO A 31 -1.90 -4.18 -4.64
CA PRO A 31 -2.81 -4.60 -3.59
C PRO A 31 -3.56 -3.43 -2.96
N ALA A 32 -4.80 -3.67 -2.60
CA ALA A 32 -5.50 -2.99 -1.52
C ALA A 32 -6.12 -4.05 -0.60
N TYR A 33 -6.35 -3.70 0.65
CA TYR A 33 -6.88 -4.67 1.60
C TYR A 33 -8.05 -4.07 2.38
N LEU A 34 -9.16 -4.83 2.43
CA LEU A 34 -10.32 -4.49 3.26
C LEU A 34 -10.26 -5.30 4.56
N VAL A 35 -10.27 -4.60 5.69
CA VAL A 35 -10.45 -5.18 7.02
C VAL A 35 -11.87 -4.87 7.51
N GLU A 36 -12.65 -5.90 7.80
CA GLU A 36 -13.94 -5.77 8.47
C GLU A 36 -13.77 -6.05 9.95
N HIS A 37 -13.85 -5.01 10.75
CA HIS A 37 -13.74 -5.08 12.21
C HIS A 37 -15.11 -4.76 12.85
N PRO A 38 -15.47 -5.31 14.02
CA PRO A 38 -16.73 -4.98 14.72
C PRO A 38 -16.95 -3.49 15.01
N LYS A 39 -15.85 -2.70 15.05
CA LYS A 39 -15.90 -1.26 15.31
C LYS A 39 -15.83 -0.39 14.02
N GLY A 40 -15.75 -1.00 12.83
CA GLY A 40 -15.73 -0.27 11.56
C GLY A 40 -14.93 -0.98 10.47
N THR A 41 -15.03 -0.47 9.25
CA THR A 41 -14.35 -0.97 8.05
C THR A 41 -13.11 -0.14 7.76
N VAL A 42 -12.00 -0.83 7.44
CA VAL A 42 -10.71 -0.20 7.16
C VAL A 42 -10.21 -0.64 5.79
N LEU A 43 -9.85 0.32 4.97
CA LEU A 43 -9.19 0.07 3.70
C LEU A 43 -7.71 0.45 3.83
N PHE A 44 -6.81 -0.51 3.62
CA PHE A 44 -5.37 -0.25 3.55
C PHE A 44 -4.94 -0.11 2.11
N ASP A 45 -4.58 1.10 1.72
CA ASP A 45 -4.34 1.60 0.37
C ASP A 45 -5.56 1.49 -0.57
N THR A 46 -5.49 2.15 -1.72
CA THR A 46 -6.60 2.28 -2.67
C THR A 46 -6.22 2.00 -4.12
N GLY A 47 -4.97 1.64 -4.38
CA GLY A 47 -4.51 1.26 -5.71
C GLY A 47 -4.31 2.44 -6.67
N LEU A 48 -4.39 2.14 -7.96
CA LEU A 48 -4.19 3.08 -9.06
C LEU A 48 -5.40 4.02 -9.26
N HIS A 49 -5.11 5.24 -9.71
CA HIS A 49 -6.15 6.14 -10.18
C HIS A 49 -6.78 5.62 -11.49
N ARG A 50 -8.12 5.67 -11.59
CA ARG A 50 -8.86 5.11 -12.75
C ARG A 50 -8.43 5.67 -14.11
N ASP A 51 -7.93 6.91 -14.16
CA ASP A 51 -7.46 7.49 -15.43
C ASP A 51 -6.23 6.76 -15.98
N CYS A 52 -5.50 6.00 -15.15
CA CYS A 52 -4.43 5.12 -15.60
C CYS A 52 -4.94 3.96 -16.48
N GLN A 53 -6.24 3.72 -16.56
CA GLN A 53 -6.85 2.74 -17.47
C GLN A 53 -6.81 3.21 -18.94
N THR A 54 -6.74 4.52 -19.16
CA THR A 54 -6.79 5.12 -20.51
C THR A 54 -5.51 5.85 -20.88
N ASP A 55 -5.00 6.71 -20.00
CA ASP A 55 -3.77 7.49 -20.25
C ASP A 55 -2.92 7.61 -18.99
N PRO A 56 -2.11 6.58 -18.69
CA PRO A 56 -1.20 6.64 -17.55
C PRO A 56 -0.24 7.84 -17.61
N ALA A 57 0.23 8.21 -18.81
CA ALA A 57 1.22 9.28 -18.95
C ALA A 57 0.65 10.65 -18.59
N ALA A 58 -0.60 10.92 -18.96
CA ALA A 58 -1.28 12.14 -18.54
C ALA A 58 -1.53 12.17 -17.03
N ARG A 59 -1.79 10.99 -16.41
CA ARG A 59 -2.15 10.92 -14.99
C ARG A 59 -0.95 10.93 -14.04
N VAL A 60 0.08 10.12 -14.30
CA VAL A 60 1.25 9.99 -13.41
C VAL A 60 2.52 10.66 -13.96
N GLY A 61 2.41 11.29 -15.12
CA GLY A 61 3.52 11.94 -15.81
C GLY A 61 4.38 10.96 -16.65
N ALA A 62 4.94 11.48 -17.74
CA ALA A 62 5.69 10.69 -18.71
C ALA A 62 6.88 9.93 -18.08
N ARG A 63 7.53 10.49 -17.06
CA ARG A 63 8.66 9.87 -16.36
C ARG A 63 8.24 8.57 -15.68
N ILE A 64 7.17 8.57 -14.88
CA ILE A 64 6.69 7.39 -14.17
C ILE A 64 6.08 6.40 -15.16
N ALA A 65 5.25 6.88 -16.10
CA ALA A 65 4.66 6.03 -17.12
C ALA A 65 5.69 5.32 -18.01
N GLY A 66 6.88 5.92 -18.20
CA GLY A 66 7.98 5.30 -18.92
C GLY A 66 8.75 4.22 -18.15
N LEU A 67 8.55 4.11 -16.83
CA LEU A 67 9.20 3.09 -16.00
C LEU A 67 8.41 1.76 -15.97
N PHE A 68 7.09 1.83 -16.17
CA PHE A 68 6.18 0.71 -16.00
C PHE A 68 5.29 0.51 -17.22
N SER A 69 4.94 -0.74 -17.49
CA SER A 69 3.77 -1.07 -18.33
C SER A 69 2.58 -1.26 -17.43
N PHE A 70 1.46 -0.61 -17.76
CA PHE A 70 0.22 -0.65 -16.97
C PHE A 70 -0.72 -1.72 -17.54
N ALA A 71 -1.18 -2.61 -16.69
CA ALA A 71 -2.26 -3.55 -16.95
C ALA A 71 -3.36 -3.28 -15.93
N PHE A 72 -4.21 -2.31 -16.25
CA PHE A 72 -5.30 -1.83 -15.40
C PHE A 72 -6.54 -1.57 -16.24
N ARG A 73 -7.63 -2.26 -15.95
CA ARG A 73 -8.85 -2.28 -16.75
C ARG A 73 -10.03 -1.74 -15.95
N PRO A 74 -11.09 -1.23 -16.62
CA PRO A 74 -12.36 -0.93 -15.97
C PRO A 74 -12.88 -2.13 -15.15
N GLY A 75 -13.32 -1.86 -13.93
CA GLY A 75 -13.69 -2.88 -12.94
C GLY A 75 -12.55 -3.34 -12.02
N GLU A 76 -11.34 -2.81 -12.20
CA GLU A 76 -10.21 -3.09 -11.31
C GLU A 76 -9.90 -1.93 -10.34
N GLU A 77 -10.55 -0.76 -10.52
CA GLU A 77 -10.49 0.33 -9.55
C GLU A 77 -11.14 -0.06 -8.21
N ILE A 78 -10.66 0.54 -7.12
CA ILE A 78 -11.05 0.13 -5.76
C ILE A 78 -12.56 0.15 -5.52
N SER A 79 -13.29 1.12 -6.06
CA SER A 79 -14.75 1.17 -5.93
C SER A 79 -15.41 -0.05 -6.55
N ALA A 80 -15.06 -0.40 -7.79
CA ALA A 80 -15.62 -1.57 -8.46
C ALA A 80 -15.19 -2.89 -7.77
N ARG A 81 -13.98 -2.96 -7.22
CA ARG A 81 -13.53 -4.13 -6.44
C ARG A 81 -14.34 -4.31 -5.16
N LEU A 82 -14.69 -3.23 -4.48
CA LEU A 82 -15.57 -3.26 -3.30
C LEU A 82 -17.01 -3.64 -3.67
N GLU A 83 -17.56 -3.02 -4.72
CA GLU A 83 -18.90 -3.32 -5.23
C GLU A 83 -19.05 -4.77 -5.67
N ALA A 84 -18.01 -5.36 -6.27
CA ALA A 84 -18.00 -6.78 -6.68
C ALA A 84 -18.13 -7.79 -5.53
N ILE A 85 -17.94 -7.33 -4.30
CA ILE A 85 -18.12 -8.12 -3.06
C ILE A 85 -19.24 -7.54 -2.18
N ASP A 86 -20.17 -6.80 -2.79
CA ASP A 86 -21.32 -6.18 -2.11
C ASP A 86 -20.92 -5.21 -0.99
N ARG A 87 -19.84 -4.44 -1.18
CA ARG A 87 -19.41 -3.37 -0.26
C ARG A 87 -19.53 -2.02 -0.93
N ASP A 88 -20.24 -1.12 -0.28
CA ASP A 88 -20.45 0.24 -0.73
C ASP A 88 -19.21 1.09 -0.42
N PRO A 89 -18.50 1.64 -1.43
CA PRO A 89 -17.33 2.50 -1.21
C PRO A 89 -17.61 3.69 -0.31
N ALA A 90 -18.84 4.23 -0.33
CA ALA A 90 -19.24 5.38 0.49
C ALA A 90 -19.44 5.01 1.98
N LYS A 91 -19.41 3.73 2.33
CA LYS A 91 -19.57 3.22 3.70
C LYS A 91 -18.27 2.73 4.32
N ILE A 92 -17.15 2.90 3.66
CA ILE A 92 -15.84 2.65 4.26
C ILE A 92 -15.57 3.75 5.31
N ASP A 93 -15.26 3.34 6.53
CA ASP A 93 -15.07 4.27 7.65
C ASP A 93 -13.68 4.89 7.66
N VAL A 94 -12.64 4.11 7.31
CA VAL A 94 -11.24 4.52 7.41
C VAL A 94 -10.46 4.09 6.17
N ILE A 95 -9.66 4.99 5.62
CA ILE A 95 -8.53 4.68 4.73
C ILE A 95 -7.24 4.82 5.55
N ILE A 96 -6.41 3.80 5.55
CA ILE A 96 -5.02 3.92 6.00
C ILE A 96 -4.14 3.90 4.76
N ASN A 97 -3.50 5.01 4.43
CA ASN A 97 -2.51 5.03 3.37
C ASN A 97 -1.14 4.62 3.92
N SER A 98 -0.51 3.64 3.27
CA SER A 98 0.85 3.24 3.59
C SER A 98 1.83 4.39 3.33
N HIS A 99 1.68 5.07 2.20
CA HIS A 99 2.42 6.24 1.75
C HIS A 99 1.72 6.89 0.53
N PHE A 100 2.29 7.95 -0.06
CA PHE A 100 1.60 8.75 -1.08
C PHE A 100 2.05 8.52 -2.53
N HIS A 101 2.63 7.37 -2.86
CA HIS A 101 2.85 7.02 -4.26
C HIS A 101 1.55 6.71 -4.99
N PHE A 102 1.57 6.94 -6.31
CA PHE A 102 0.42 6.94 -7.22
C PHE A 102 -0.36 5.62 -7.25
N ASP A 103 0.28 4.52 -6.94
CA ASP A 103 -0.28 3.16 -6.93
C ASP A 103 -0.81 2.72 -5.57
N HIS A 104 -0.72 3.60 -4.56
CA HIS A 104 -1.28 3.38 -3.21
C HIS A 104 -2.45 4.32 -2.89
N VAL A 105 -2.43 5.54 -3.42
CA VAL A 105 -3.45 6.56 -3.10
C VAL A 105 -4.35 6.93 -4.27
N GLY A 106 -4.11 6.36 -5.45
CA GLY A 106 -4.82 6.77 -6.67
C GLY A 106 -6.33 6.59 -6.61
N GLY A 107 -6.83 5.67 -5.81
CA GLY A 107 -8.26 5.43 -5.60
C GLY A 107 -8.90 6.19 -4.45
N ASN A 108 -8.17 7.00 -3.67
CA ASN A 108 -8.72 7.71 -2.49
C ASN A 108 -10.00 8.51 -2.81
N ALA A 109 -10.05 9.18 -3.96
CA ALA A 109 -11.22 9.95 -4.39
C ALA A 109 -12.49 9.10 -4.58
N LEU A 110 -12.36 7.78 -4.73
CA LEU A 110 -13.46 6.83 -4.88
C LEU A 110 -14.03 6.36 -3.53
N ILE A 111 -13.44 6.80 -2.41
CA ILE A 111 -13.85 6.46 -1.03
C ILE A 111 -14.16 7.75 -0.27
N PRO A 112 -15.25 8.46 -0.61
CA PRO A 112 -15.40 9.88 -0.32
C PRO A 112 -15.64 10.23 1.16
N ASN A 113 -16.14 9.28 1.96
CA ASN A 113 -16.59 9.56 3.32
C ASN A 113 -15.64 9.06 4.41
N ALA A 114 -14.58 8.36 4.04
CA ALA A 114 -13.65 7.78 4.99
C ALA A 114 -12.80 8.84 5.71
N VAL A 115 -12.41 8.53 6.94
CA VAL A 115 -11.33 9.24 7.63
C VAL A 115 -10.01 8.69 7.13
N MET A 116 -9.09 9.54 6.71
CA MET A 116 -7.75 9.14 6.27
C MET A 116 -6.80 9.11 7.48
N VAL A 117 -6.09 8.00 7.65
CA VAL A 117 -5.04 7.84 8.65
C VAL A 117 -3.69 7.70 7.96
N VAL A 118 -2.74 8.55 8.32
CA VAL A 118 -1.42 8.61 7.71
C VAL A 118 -0.38 9.03 8.74
N GLN A 119 0.87 8.61 8.57
CA GLN A 119 1.96 9.13 9.41
C GLN A 119 2.16 10.64 9.17
N LYS A 120 2.33 11.39 10.26
CA LYS A 120 2.57 12.83 10.20
C LYS A 120 3.71 13.20 9.26
N ARG A 121 4.80 12.43 9.28
CA ARG A 121 5.98 12.62 8.41
C ARG A 121 5.64 12.47 6.92
N GLU A 122 4.72 11.56 6.58
CA GLU A 122 4.26 11.36 5.20
C GLU A 122 3.40 12.53 4.75
N TRP A 123 2.48 12.98 5.61
CA TRP A 123 1.66 14.14 5.34
C TRP A 123 2.50 15.39 5.13
N GLU A 124 3.43 15.68 6.04
CA GLU A 124 4.35 16.81 5.94
C GLU A 124 5.17 16.77 4.64
N ALA A 125 5.72 15.58 4.29
CA ALA A 125 6.45 15.39 3.04
C ALA A 125 5.58 15.57 1.79
N GLY A 126 4.34 15.10 1.82
CA GLY A 126 3.38 15.29 0.74
C GLY A 126 2.97 16.75 0.53
N MET A 127 2.93 17.53 1.60
CA MET A 127 2.58 18.96 1.58
C MET A 127 3.77 19.87 1.26
N ASP A 128 5.00 19.38 1.38
CA ASP A 128 6.22 20.09 0.99
C ASP A 128 6.46 19.95 -0.52
N PRO A 129 6.42 21.05 -1.32
CA PRO A 129 6.56 20.96 -2.78
C PRO A 129 7.88 20.35 -3.24
N ASP A 130 8.98 20.61 -2.53
CA ASP A 130 10.31 20.15 -2.93
C ASP A 130 10.44 18.64 -2.71
N ILE A 131 9.91 18.13 -1.61
CA ILE A 131 9.90 16.70 -1.29
C ILE A 131 8.88 15.97 -2.18
N SER A 132 7.69 16.51 -2.27
CA SER A 132 6.56 15.92 -3.03
C SER A 132 6.93 15.66 -4.50
N VAL A 133 7.50 16.66 -5.19
CA VAL A 133 7.94 16.52 -6.58
C VAL A 133 9.07 15.48 -6.70
N GLY A 134 10.04 15.49 -5.78
CA GLY A 134 11.16 14.54 -5.76
C GLY A 134 10.71 13.09 -5.63
N HIS A 135 9.67 12.84 -4.84
CA HIS A 135 9.06 11.51 -4.64
C HIS A 135 8.00 11.14 -5.68
N GLY A 136 7.56 12.09 -6.51
CA GLY A 136 6.52 11.85 -7.51
C GLY A 136 5.12 11.73 -6.90
N TYR A 137 4.89 12.40 -5.78
CA TYR A 137 3.55 12.51 -5.18
C TYR A 137 2.67 13.45 -6.01
N ASN A 138 1.41 13.12 -6.08
CA ASN A 138 0.40 13.99 -6.66
C ASN A 138 -0.58 14.40 -5.56
N ARG A 139 -0.52 15.67 -5.15
CA ARG A 139 -1.37 16.20 -4.09
C ARG A 139 -2.87 15.98 -4.35
N ALA A 140 -3.29 15.95 -5.62
CA ALA A 140 -4.66 15.66 -6.00
C ALA A 140 -5.11 14.21 -5.68
N ASP A 141 -4.22 13.34 -5.19
CA ASP A 141 -4.57 11.97 -4.80
C ASP A 141 -4.82 11.81 -3.29
N PHE A 142 -4.35 12.76 -2.46
CA PHE A 142 -4.47 12.64 -1.00
C PHE A 142 -5.02 13.89 -0.30
N ASP A 143 -4.90 15.09 -0.87
CA ASP A 143 -5.50 16.31 -0.32
C ASP A 143 -6.89 16.56 -0.94
N LEU A 144 -7.82 15.65 -0.64
CA LEU A 144 -9.14 15.56 -1.26
C LEU A 144 -10.28 16.09 -0.37
N GLY A 145 -9.93 16.68 0.78
CA GLY A 145 -10.91 17.16 1.74
C GLY A 145 -11.41 16.11 2.73
N HIS A 146 -10.83 14.91 2.75
CA HIS A 146 -11.07 13.95 3.81
C HIS A 146 -10.65 14.51 5.18
N LYS A 147 -11.32 14.07 6.24
CA LYS A 147 -10.76 14.27 7.59
C LYS A 147 -9.48 13.46 7.71
N VAL A 148 -8.37 14.11 8.02
CA VAL A 148 -7.06 13.46 8.15
C VAL A 148 -6.67 13.34 9.62
N ILE A 149 -6.31 12.13 10.04
CA ILE A 149 -5.68 11.83 11.32
C ILE A 149 -4.20 11.56 11.04
N GLN A 150 -3.37 12.48 11.48
CA GLN A 150 -1.92 12.35 11.42
C GLN A 150 -1.43 11.65 12.68
N ILE A 151 -0.86 10.47 12.52
CA ILE A 151 -0.30 9.68 13.62
C ILE A 151 1.22 9.79 13.62
N ASP A 152 1.85 9.56 14.76
CA ASP A 152 3.30 9.58 14.89
C ASP A 152 3.78 8.26 15.54
N GLY A 153 4.44 7.43 14.75
CA GLY A 153 4.90 6.12 15.17
C GLY A 153 3.82 5.04 15.14
N GLU A 154 3.89 4.10 16.07
CA GLU A 154 2.92 3.00 16.17
C GLU A 154 1.56 3.49 16.66
N HIS A 155 0.48 3.03 16.01
CA HIS A 155 -0.87 3.45 16.35
C HIS A 155 -1.85 2.29 16.26
N ASP A 156 -2.50 1.98 17.38
CA ASP A 156 -3.59 1.03 17.46
C ASP A 156 -4.92 1.72 17.13
N LEU A 157 -5.45 1.44 15.94
CA LEU A 157 -6.63 2.12 15.40
C LEU A 157 -7.87 1.99 16.30
N PHE A 158 -8.08 0.82 16.86
CA PHE A 158 -9.28 0.50 17.66
C PHE A 158 -9.01 0.36 19.18
N GLY A 159 -7.75 0.46 19.60
CA GLY A 159 -7.35 0.36 21.01
C GLY A 159 -7.44 -1.05 21.59
N ASP A 160 -7.46 -2.09 20.75
CA ASP A 160 -7.56 -3.50 21.17
C ASP A 160 -6.43 -4.39 20.58
N GLY A 161 -5.47 -3.77 19.93
CA GLY A 161 -4.32 -4.42 19.33
C GLY A 161 -4.64 -5.21 18.06
N SER A 162 -5.83 -5.08 17.50
CA SER A 162 -6.29 -5.87 16.35
C SER A 162 -5.86 -5.30 15.01
N VAL A 163 -5.80 -3.96 14.90
CA VAL A 163 -5.40 -3.24 13.68
C VAL A 163 -4.42 -2.15 14.07
N VAL A 164 -3.14 -2.36 13.76
CA VAL A 164 -2.05 -1.50 14.24
C VAL A 164 -1.21 -1.00 13.08
N CYS A 165 -1.14 0.31 12.92
CA CYS A 165 -0.21 0.98 12.01
C CYS A 165 1.21 0.84 12.58
N LEU A 166 2.14 0.37 11.76
CA LEU A 166 3.54 0.15 12.12
C LEU A 166 4.42 1.10 11.32
N PRO A 167 5.19 2.00 11.94
CA PRO A 167 6.14 2.82 11.20
C PRO A 167 7.19 1.91 10.57
N THR A 168 7.28 1.95 9.24
CA THR A 168 8.25 1.23 8.42
C THR A 168 8.85 2.21 7.41
N TYR A 169 9.50 3.23 7.97
CA TYR A 169 10.08 4.34 7.22
C TYR A 169 11.21 3.90 6.30
N GLY A 170 11.55 4.74 5.33
CA GLY A 170 12.73 4.60 4.48
C GLY A 170 12.41 4.50 3.00
N HIS A 171 11.33 3.83 2.59
CA HIS A 171 10.83 3.91 1.21
C HIS A 171 10.40 5.34 0.91
N THR A 172 9.58 5.89 1.78
CA THR A 172 9.23 7.30 1.86
C THR A 172 9.47 7.83 3.28
N PRO A 173 9.40 9.16 3.53
CA PRO A 173 9.64 9.74 4.85
C PRO A 173 8.77 9.16 5.96
N GLY A 174 7.51 8.87 5.66
CA GLY A 174 6.52 8.42 6.63
C GLY A 174 5.81 7.12 6.27
N HIS A 175 6.44 6.25 5.48
CA HIS A 175 5.86 4.95 5.12
C HIS A 175 5.45 4.15 6.35
N GLN A 176 4.27 3.49 6.27
CA GLN A 176 3.78 2.59 7.30
C GLN A 176 3.27 1.28 6.71
N SER A 177 3.45 0.19 7.45
CA SER A 177 2.82 -1.10 7.25
C SER A 177 1.60 -1.24 8.17
N LEU A 178 0.75 -2.24 7.93
CA LEU A 178 -0.39 -2.52 8.79
C LEU A 178 -0.31 -3.94 9.35
N ARG A 179 -0.39 -4.09 10.67
CA ARG A 179 -0.59 -5.39 11.31
C ARG A 179 -2.07 -5.59 11.57
N VAL A 180 -2.58 -6.75 11.16
CA VAL A 180 -3.96 -7.20 11.36
C VAL A 180 -3.93 -8.52 12.12
N ARG A 181 -4.57 -8.58 13.29
CA ARG A 181 -4.68 -9.80 14.09
C ARG A 181 -5.90 -10.59 13.66
N LEU A 182 -5.66 -11.70 12.96
CA LEU A 182 -6.71 -12.64 12.58
C LEU A 182 -6.84 -13.79 13.62
N PRO A 183 -7.93 -14.57 13.60
CA PRO A 183 -8.02 -15.78 14.43
C PRO A 183 -6.88 -16.78 14.19
N SER A 184 -6.32 -16.81 12.97
CA SER A 184 -5.21 -17.68 12.57
C SER A 184 -3.82 -17.12 12.92
N GLY A 185 -3.73 -15.93 13.48
CA GLY A 185 -2.47 -15.25 13.81
C GLY A 185 -2.34 -13.89 13.11
N ASP A 186 -1.26 -13.19 13.42
CA ASP A 186 -1.02 -11.86 12.88
C ASP A 186 -0.62 -11.92 11.40
N VAL A 187 -1.16 -11.00 10.61
CA VAL A 187 -0.75 -10.68 9.24
C VAL A 187 -0.17 -9.29 9.23
N VAL A 188 0.98 -9.10 8.58
CA VAL A 188 1.59 -7.79 8.37
C VAL A 188 1.56 -7.47 6.88
N LEU A 189 0.79 -6.47 6.51
CA LEU A 189 0.72 -5.90 5.17
C LEU A 189 1.89 -4.93 5.03
N ALA A 190 2.98 -5.39 4.41
CA ALA A 190 4.26 -4.67 4.40
C ALA A 190 4.25 -3.45 3.49
N ALA A 191 3.40 -3.40 2.48
CA ALA A 191 3.45 -2.43 1.39
C ALA A 191 4.88 -2.26 0.86
N ASP A 192 5.33 -1.03 0.62
CA ASP A 192 6.62 -0.76 -0.03
C ASP A 192 7.84 -0.79 0.92
N ALA A 193 7.63 -1.06 2.20
CA ALA A 193 8.73 -1.44 3.08
C ALA A 193 9.40 -2.76 2.62
N CYS A 194 8.64 -3.62 1.90
CA CYS A 194 9.16 -4.87 1.38
C CYS A 194 8.40 -5.31 0.12
N TYR A 195 8.96 -5.03 -1.07
CA TYR A 195 8.33 -5.35 -2.34
C TYR A 195 8.16 -6.84 -2.58
N PHE A 196 9.21 -7.63 -2.31
CA PHE A 196 9.29 -9.05 -2.63
C PHE A 196 9.73 -9.87 -1.41
N CYS A 197 9.34 -11.14 -1.35
CA CYS A 197 9.89 -12.08 -0.39
C CYS A 197 11.43 -12.08 -0.44
N ARG A 198 12.01 -12.03 -1.63
CA ARG A 198 13.46 -11.94 -1.83
C ARG A 198 14.07 -10.66 -1.23
N THR A 199 13.35 -9.53 -1.24
CA THR A 199 13.81 -8.28 -0.59
C THR A 199 14.09 -8.52 0.90
N LEU A 200 13.17 -9.22 1.59
CA LEU A 200 13.35 -9.54 3.01
C LEU A 200 14.49 -10.55 3.23
N ARG A 201 14.56 -11.61 2.41
CA ARG A 201 15.52 -12.71 2.58
C ARG A 201 16.95 -12.34 2.19
N GLU A 202 17.10 -11.61 1.09
CA GLU A 202 18.40 -11.26 0.51
C GLU A 202 18.87 -9.86 0.91
N ARG A 203 18.01 -9.08 1.59
CA ARG A 203 18.26 -7.68 2.02
C ARG A 203 18.66 -6.79 0.85
N ARG A 204 18.00 -6.95 -0.29
CA ARG A 204 18.24 -6.20 -1.53
C ARG A 204 17.15 -5.14 -1.71
N LEU A 205 17.54 -3.89 -1.53
CA LEU A 205 16.62 -2.75 -1.60
C LEU A 205 16.34 -2.30 -3.05
N PRO A 206 15.26 -1.55 -3.28
CA PRO A 206 15.10 -0.76 -4.50
C PRO A 206 16.27 0.23 -4.68
N GLN A 207 16.60 0.53 -5.94
CA GLN A 207 17.66 1.51 -6.25
C GLN A 207 17.38 2.90 -5.70
N ARG A 208 16.10 3.26 -5.61
CA ARG A 208 15.64 4.55 -5.08
C ARG A 208 14.78 4.32 -3.85
N VAL A 209 15.24 4.84 -2.75
CA VAL A 209 14.52 4.92 -1.47
C VAL A 209 14.84 6.27 -0.84
N TYR A 210 14.00 6.75 0.05
CA TYR A 210 14.23 8.00 0.76
C TYR A 210 15.42 7.89 1.71
N ASP A 211 15.44 6.83 2.53
CA ASP A 211 16.50 6.57 3.51
C ASP A 211 16.81 5.07 3.55
N ARG A 212 18.03 4.72 3.11
CA ARG A 212 18.46 3.31 3.04
C ARG A 212 18.59 2.67 4.41
N GLN A 213 19.08 3.41 5.42
CA GLN A 213 19.23 2.85 6.76
C GLN A 213 17.86 2.59 7.38
N ALA A 214 16.94 3.53 7.28
CA ALA A 214 15.58 3.34 7.74
C ALA A 214 14.86 2.19 7.02
N MET A 215 15.16 1.94 5.72
CA MET A 215 14.66 0.74 5.02
C MET A 215 15.20 -0.56 5.63
N PHE A 216 16.48 -0.62 5.96
CA PHE A 216 17.04 -1.81 6.63
C PHE A 216 16.45 -2.01 8.01
N ASP A 217 16.26 -0.93 8.78
CA ASP A 217 15.60 -0.99 10.11
C ASP A 217 14.16 -1.50 9.98
N SER A 218 13.47 -1.09 8.91
CA SER A 218 12.11 -1.56 8.58
C SER A 218 12.11 -3.04 8.19
N LEU A 219 13.05 -3.51 7.38
CA LEU A 219 13.21 -4.94 7.08
C LEU A 219 13.52 -5.76 8.34
N ASP A 220 14.37 -5.25 9.24
CA ASP A 220 14.67 -5.91 10.51
C ASP A 220 13.44 -5.99 11.41
N ARG A 221 12.58 -4.97 11.40
CA ARG A 221 11.29 -4.99 12.09
C ARG A 221 10.37 -6.07 11.51
N LEU A 222 10.23 -6.13 10.18
CA LEU A 222 9.41 -7.14 9.51
C LEU A 222 9.92 -8.56 9.79
N ALA A 223 11.25 -8.77 9.74
CA ALA A 223 11.86 -10.06 10.04
C ALA A 223 11.62 -10.51 11.49
N ARG A 224 11.66 -9.59 12.46
CA ARG A 224 11.30 -9.90 13.85
C ARG A 224 9.84 -10.30 14.00
N LEU A 225 8.91 -9.55 13.38
CA LEU A 225 7.49 -9.89 13.40
C LEU A 225 7.21 -11.27 12.78
N GLU A 226 7.93 -11.60 11.69
CA GLU A 226 7.83 -12.93 11.08
C GLU A 226 8.38 -14.02 12.01
N ALA A 227 9.53 -13.79 12.66
CA ALA A 227 10.10 -14.73 13.63
C ALA A 227 9.18 -14.94 14.85
N ASP A 228 8.39 -13.93 15.21
CA ASP A 228 7.38 -13.99 16.26
C ASP A 228 6.06 -14.65 15.78
N GLY A 229 6.02 -15.14 14.52
CA GLY A 229 4.91 -15.91 13.96
C GLY A 229 3.95 -15.14 13.08
N ALA A 230 4.18 -13.85 12.79
CA ALA A 230 3.36 -13.11 11.86
C ALA A 230 3.62 -13.53 10.40
N ARG A 231 2.58 -13.54 9.57
CA ARG A 231 2.69 -13.74 8.12
C ARG A 231 2.95 -12.39 7.45
N ILE A 232 4.05 -12.27 6.70
CA ILE A 232 4.36 -11.04 5.96
C ILE A 232 3.74 -11.10 4.56
N PHE A 233 2.93 -10.10 4.23
CA PHE A 233 2.36 -9.89 2.90
C PHE A 233 3.15 -8.79 2.20
N PHE A 234 3.80 -9.17 1.10
CA PHE A 234 4.72 -8.32 0.36
C PHE A 234 3.98 -7.34 -0.54
N GLY A 235 4.57 -6.16 -0.78
CA GLY A 235 3.90 -5.07 -1.49
C GLY A 235 3.58 -5.42 -2.95
N HIS A 236 4.57 -5.96 -3.70
CA HIS A 236 4.43 -6.14 -5.15
C HIS A 236 4.97 -7.47 -5.67
N ASP A 237 4.99 -8.51 -4.83
CA ASP A 237 5.51 -9.83 -5.21
C ASP A 237 4.45 -10.63 -6.01
N GLY A 238 4.59 -10.67 -7.32
CA GLY A 238 3.64 -11.36 -8.20
C GLY A 238 3.56 -12.88 -7.94
N ASP A 239 4.64 -13.53 -7.54
CA ASP A 239 4.62 -14.97 -7.24
C ASP A 239 3.99 -15.27 -5.88
N PHE A 240 4.22 -14.41 -4.90
CA PHE A 240 3.52 -14.47 -3.63
C PHE A 240 2.01 -14.22 -3.82
N TRP A 241 1.66 -13.18 -4.59
CA TRP A 241 0.28 -12.73 -4.81
C TRP A 241 -0.62 -13.78 -5.47
N LYS A 242 -0.07 -14.65 -6.31
CA LYS A 242 -0.80 -15.80 -6.90
C LYS A 242 -1.36 -16.78 -5.86
N ARG A 243 -0.80 -16.78 -4.65
CA ARG A 243 -1.18 -17.67 -3.55
C ARG A 243 -2.06 -16.98 -2.49
N VAL A 244 -2.22 -15.67 -2.60
CA VAL A 244 -3.09 -14.90 -1.69
C VAL A 244 -4.53 -15.06 -2.13
N PRO A 245 -5.43 -15.54 -1.27
CA PRO A 245 -6.86 -15.55 -1.55
C PRO A 245 -7.34 -14.15 -1.93
N GLN A 246 -8.06 -14.06 -3.04
CA GLN A 246 -8.63 -12.80 -3.52
C GLN A 246 -10.09 -12.70 -3.14
N ALA A 247 -10.56 -11.51 -2.79
CA ALA A 247 -11.98 -11.27 -2.52
C ALA A 247 -12.88 -11.86 -3.64
N PRO A 248 -14.01 -12.52 -3.33
CA PRO A 248 -14.67 -12.56 -2.03
C PRO A 248 -14.13 -13.59 -1.03
N GLU A 249 -13.07 -14.34 -1.35
CA GLU A 249 -12.45 -15.27 -0.42
C GLU A 249 -11.64 -14.49 0.63
N ALA A 250 -11.90 -14.78 1.92
CA ALA A 250 -11.23 -14.13 3.03
C ALA A 250 -9.85 -14.76 3.30
N ILE A 251 -8.92 -13.94 3.72
CA ILE A 251 -7.63 -14.37 4.27
C ILE A 251 -7.88 -14.89 5.70
N THR A 252 -7.55 -16.14 5.93
CA THR A 252 -7.70 -16.82 7.21
C THR A 252 -6.37 -17.13 7.85
#